data_1568218c8f40bc144655079e732860fc
#
_entry.id   1568218c8f40bc144655079e732860fc
#
_cell.length_a   1.000
_cell.length_b   1.000
_cell.length_c   1.000
_cell.angle_alpha   90.00
_cell.angle_beta   90.00
_cell.angle_gamma   90.00
#
_symmetry.space_group_name_H-M   'P 1'
#
loop_
_entity.id
_entity.type
_entity.pdbx_description
1 polymer ?
#
loop_
_entity_poly.entity_id
_entity_poly.type
_entity_poly.pdbx_seq_one_letter_code
_entity_poly.pdbx_strand_id
1 'polypeptide(L)'
;MRKETINILVQSKGRMSSDVEKVFKKNKLKIVKQNERSLTGTIKGHPNVKILFMNTSEICEALAKQVGDIGISGKDLWKESEPSIQSKISLAKEYSFGKSSLIVAVDRFWLDCVNSGDLEDISHEFYHKKKRLMRVATKFKNLTRE
;
A
#
# COMPACT_ATOMS: atom_id res chain seq x y z
N MET A 1 -9.32 -25.09 25.46
CA MET A 1 -9.43 -24.39 24.14
C MET A 1 -8.37 -23.30 24.09
N ARG A 2 -7.39 -23.39 23.18
CA ARG A 2 -6.49 -22.24 22.90
C ARG A 2 -7.38 -21.13 22.33
N LYS A 3 -7.45 -19.98 23.02
CA LYS A 3 -8.04 -18.78 22.44
C LYS A 3 -7.20 -18.40 21.21
N GLU A 4 -7.73 -18.61 20.03
CA GLU A 4 -7.06 -18.18 18.81
C GLU A 4 -6.84 -16.66 18.88
N THR A 5 -5.59 -16.26 18.74
CA THR A 5 -5.23 -14.85 18.71
C THR A 5 -5.41 -14.35 17.27
N ILE A 6 -6.16 -13.30 17.08
CA ILE A 6 -6.32 -12.61 15.80
C ILE A 6 -5.28 -11.50 15.72
N ASN A 7 -4.45 -11.54 14.69
CA ASN A 7 -3.43 -10.53 14.41
C ASN A 7 -3.90 -9.60 13.29
N ILE A 8 -4.04 -8.31 13.60
CA ILE A 8 -4.42 -7.28 12.63
C ILE A 8 -3.18 -6.46 12.27
N LEU A 9 -2.82 -6.45 10.99
CA LEU A 9 -1.69 -5.70 10.46
C LEU A 9 -2.14 -4.30 10.06
N VAL A 10 -1.49 -3.27 10.57
CA VAL A 10 -1.78 -1.87 10.24
C VAL A 10 -0.49 -1.10 10.02
N GLN A 11 -0.56 -0.04 9.22
CA GLN A 11 0.59 0.82 9.01
C GLN A 11 1.02 1.53 10.30
N SER A 12 2.33 1.57 10.56
CA SER A 12 2.91 2.25 11.71
C SER A 12 2.89 3.78 11.58
N LYS A 13 3.04 4.30 10.36
CA LYS A 13 3.11 5.74 10.03
C LYS A 13 2.54 5.99 8.63
N GLY A 14 2.19 7.25 8.35
CA GLY A 14 1.75 7.66 7.01
C GLY A 14 0.37 8.33 7.01
N ARG A 15 -0.03 8.87 5.85
CA ARG A 15 -1.27 9.64 5.69
C ARG A 15 -2.54 8.89 6.11
N MET A 16 -2.57 7.58 5.88
CA MET A 16 -3.75 6.75 6.20
C MET A 16 -3.83 6.32 7.67
N SER A 17 -2.78 6.52 8.50
CA SER A 17 -2.79 6.05 9.89
C SER A 17 -3.91 6.67 10.71
N SER A 18 -4.15 7.98 10.55
CA SER A 18 -5.25 8.68 11.22
C SER A 18 -6.62 8.19 10.76
N ASP A 19 -6.79 7.86 9.49
CA ASP A 19 -8.06 7.37 8.96
C ASP A 19 -8.34 5.93 9.42
N VAL A 20 -7.30 5.10 9.49
CA VAL A 20 -7.38 3.77 10.08
C VAL A 20 -7.82 3.86 11.55
N GLU A 21 -7.20 4.76 12.33
CA GLU A 21 -7.61 4.98 13.72
C GLU A 21 -9.08 5.44 13.84
N LYS A 22 -9.57 6.31 12.93
CA LYS A 22 -10.98 6.71 12.88
C LYS A 22 -11.89 5.51 12.63
N VAL A 23 -11.51 4.57 11.75
CA VAL A 23 -12.27 3.35 11.49
C VAL A 23 -12.40 2.53 12.78
N PHE A 24 -11.31 2.33 13.53
CA PHE A 24 -11.36 1.62 14.80
C PHE A 24 -12.24 2.35 15.81
N LYS A 25 -12.06 3.67 15.97
CA LYS A 25 -12.88 4.50 16.89
C LYS A 25 -14.37 4.46 16.54
N LYS A 26 -14.73 4.57 15.24
CA LYS A 26 -16.12 4.50 14.77
C LYS A 26 -16.79 3.18 15.15
N ASN A 27 -16.02 2.09 15.16
CA ASN A 27 -16.47 0.77 15.57
C ASN A 27 -16.32 0.51 17.08
N LYS A 28 -16.09 1.56 17.89
CA LYS A 28 -15.90 1.48 19.36
C LYS A 28 -14.70 0.61 19.77
N LEU A 29 -13.74 0.41 18.88
CA LEU A 29 -12.51 -0.34 19.11
C LEU A 29 -11.40 0.63 19.47
N LYS A 30 -10.91 0.57 20.71
CA LYS A 30 -9.81 1.42 21.17
C LYS A 30 -8.50 0.66 21.14
N ILE A 31 -7.58 1.10 20.28
CA ILE A 31 -6.21 0.56 20.24
C ILE A 31 -5.45 1.07 21.47
N VAL A 32 -4.76 0.16 22.13
CA VAL A 32 -3.89 0.44 23.29
C VAL A 32 -2.46 0.00 22.94
N LYS A 33 -1.51 0.93 23.03
CA LYS A 33 -0.07 0.70 22.91
C LYS A 33 0.62 0.89 24.25
N GLN A 34 1.72 0.21 24.49
CA GLN A 34 2.55 0.44 25.69
C GLN A 34 3.23 1.80 25.65
N ASN A 35 3.70 2.22 24.47
CA ASN A 35 4.27 3.54 24.20
C ASN A 35 4.10 3.85 22.69
N GLU A 36 4.38 5.09 22.30
CA GLU A 36 4.21 5.55 20.89
C GLU A 36 5.10 4.81 19.88
N ARG A 37 6.25 4.29 20.32
CA ARG A 37 7.20 3.57 19.48
C ARG A 37 6.91 2.08 19.38
N SER A 38 5.93 1.57 20.15
CA SER A 38 5.59 0.15 20.16
C SER A 38 5.09 -0.29 18.81
N LEU A 39 5.69 -1.35 18.29
CA LEU A 39 5.27 -2.03 17.06
C LEU A 39 4.10 -3.00 17.28
N THR A 40 3.64 -3.13 18.51
CA THR A 40 2.50 -3.96 18.87
C THR A 40 1.50 -3.18 19.72
N GLY A 41 0.25 -3.58 19.63
CA GLY A 41 -0.84 -3.06 20.42
C GLY A 41 -1.91 -4.13 20.65
N THR A 42 -2.90 -3.77 21.44
CA THR A 42 -4.08 -4.59 21.70
C THR A 42 -5.35 -3.76 21.54
N ILE A 43 -6.51 -4.39 21.49
CA ILE A 43 -7.79 -3.68 21.52
C ILE A 43 -8.37 -3.79 22.93
N LYS A 44 -8.72 -2.64 23.52
CA LYS A 44 -9.35 -2.59 24.86
C LYS A 44 -10.60 -3.45 24.88
N GLY A 45 -10.68 -4.39 25.83
CA GLY A 45 -11.80 -5.32 25.94
C GLY A 45 -11.72 -6.58 25.05
N HIS A 46 -10.69 -6.69 24.20
CA HIS A 46 -10.49 -7.83 23.30
C HIS A 46 -9.05 -8.38 23.44
N PRO A 47 -8.72 -9.11 24.50
CA PRO A 47 -7.35 -9.56 24.78
C PRO A 47 -6.80 -10.57 23.76
N ASN A 48 -7.69 -11.20 22.99
CA ASN A 48 -7.34 -12.12 21.91
C ASN A 48 -7.08 -11.41 20.57
N VAL A 49 -7.17 -10.08 20.49
CA VAL A 49 -6.88 -9.31 19.28
C VAL A 49 -5.59 -8.52 19.49
N LYS A 50 -4.60 -8.79 18.65
CA LYS A 50 -3.32 -8.07 18.62
C LYS A 50 -3.25 -7.19 17.38
N ILE A 51 -2.68 -6.01 17.53
CA ILE A 51 -2.37 -5.10 16.44
C ILE A 51 -0.86 -5.16 16.21
N LEU A 52 -0.44 -5.39 14.98
CA LEU A 52 0.95 -5.33 14.56
C LEU A 52 1.15 -4.12 13.63
N PHE A 53 2.04 -3.22 14.04
CA PHE A 53 2.36 -2.01 13.28
C PHE A 53 3.59 -2.26 12.41
N MET A 54 3.48 -2.04 11.11
CA MET A 54 4.57 -2.26 10.15
C MET A 54 4.54 -1.25 9.00
N ASN A 55 5.53 -1.33 8.11
CA ASN A 55 5.50 -0.53 6.89
C ASN A 55 4.34 -0.97 5.98
N THR A 56 3.69 0.00 5.36
CA THR A 56 2.52 -0.27 4.50
C THR A 56 2.85 -1.23 3.35
N SER A 57 4.06 -1.12 2.79
CA SER A 57 4.54 -1.98 1.71
C SER A 57 4.74 -3.46 2.12
N GLU A 58 4.89 -3.74 3.40
CA GLU A 58 5.14 -5.08 3.92
C GLU A 58 3.85 -5.83 4.28
N ILE A 59 2.72 -5.13 4.40
CA ILE A 59 1.45 -5.70 4.89
C ILE A 59 0.96 -6.84 3.99
N CYS A 60 0.99 -6.66 2.66
CA CYS A 60 0.53 -7.68 1.73
C CYS A 60 1.41 -8.94 1.81
N GLU A 61 2.71 -8.78 1.86
CA GLU A 61 3.64 -9.89 1.99
C GLU A 61 3.47 -10.63 3.34
N ALA A 62 3.30 -9.88 4.43
CA ALA A 62 3.08 -10.43 5.77
C ALA A 62 1.76 -11.23 5.85
N LEU A 63 0.69 -10.75 5.20
CA LEU A 63 -0.56 -11.50 5.07
C LEU A 63 -0.37 -12.80 4.28
N ALA A 64 0.30 -12.73 3.13
CA ALA A 64 0.56 -13.91 2.30
C ALA A 64 1.44 -14.96 3.01
N LYS A 65 2.27 -14.53 3.97
CA LYS A 65 3.09 -15.39 4.84
C LYS A 65 2.38 -15.79 6.14
N GLN A 66 1.10 -15.45 6.30
CA GLN A 66 0.29 -15.78 7.50
C GLN A 66 0.86 -15.20 8.82
N VAL A 67 1.58 -14.08 8.76
CA VAL A 67 2.03 -13.32 9.95
C VAL A 67 0.85 -12.61 10.61
N GLY A 68 -0.17 -12.26 9.83
CA GLY A 68 -1.42 -11.69 10.31
C GLY A 68 -2.62 -12.28 9.60
N ASP A 69 -3.79 -12.13 10.21
CA ASP A 69 -5.06 -12.67 9.74
C ASP A 69 -5.82 -11.60 8.92
N ILE A 70 -5.67 -10.34 9.30
CA ILE A 70 -6.33 -9.19 8.67
C ILE A 70 -5.29 -8.09 8.46
N GLY A 71 -5.32 -7.44 7.30
CA GLY A 71 -4.46 -6.27 7.02
C GLY A 71 -5.27 -5.08 6.52
N ILE A 72 -4.85 -3.88 6.91
CA ILE A 72 -5.38 -2.62 6.37
C ILE A 72 -4.26 -1.95 5.60
N SER A 73 -4.40 -1.89 4.28
CA SER A 73 -3.37 -1.37 3.36
C SER A 73 -4.02 -0.63 2.19
N GLY A 74 -3.21 0.02 1.36
CA GLY A 74 -3.66 0.62 0.10
C GLY A 74 -3.93 -0.45 -0.96
N LYS A 75 -4.99 -0.25 -1.75
CA LYS A 75 -5.32 -1.13 -2.88
C LYS A 75 -4.23 -1.07 -3.96
N ASP A 76 -3.57 0.07 -4.10
CA ASP A 76 -2.41 0.27 -4.97
C ASP A 76 -1.25 -0.65 -4.60
N LEU A 77 -0.97 -0.81 -3.32
CA LEU A 77 0.09 -1.72 -2.83
C LEU A 77 -0.26 -3.19 -3.03
N TRP A 78 -1.53 -3.55 -2.88
CA TRP A 78 -1.98 -4.90 -3.22
C TRP A 78 -1.83 -5.18 -4.72
N LYS A 79 -2.24 -4.24 -5.58
CA LYS A 79 -2.07 -4.36 -7.03
C LYS A 79 -0.60 -4.40 -7.46
N GLU A 80 0.26 -3.66 -6.76
CA GLU A 80 1.71 -3.67 -7.01
C GLU A 80 2.39 -4.98 -6.59
N SER A 81 1.77 -5.75 -5.68
CA SER A 81 2.32 -7.01 -5.18
C SER A 81 2.39 -8.06 -6.29
N GLU A 82 3.31 -9.01 -6.14
CA GLU A 82 3.43 -10.14 -7.07
C GLU A 82 2.13 -10.97 -7.14
N PRO A 83 1.77 -11.54 -8.29
CA PRO A 83 0.55 -12.35 -8.45
C PRO A 83 0.43 -13.49 -7.42
N SER A 84 1.55 -14.08 -7.03
CA SER A 84 1.64 -15.12 -5.99
C SER A 84 1.24 -14.62 -4.59
N ILE A 85 1.39 -13.34 -4.31
CA ILE A 85 0.94 -12.67 -3.09
C ILE A 85 -0.54 -12.32 -3.22
N GLN A 86 -0.92 -11.71 -4.35
CA GLN A 86 -2.31 -11.31 -4.60
C GLN A 86 -3.29 -12.49 -4.49
N SER A 87 -2.92 -13.66 -5.04
CA SER A 87 -3.75 -14.87 -5.01
C SER A 87 -4.05 -15.41 -3.61
N LYS A 88 -3.24 -15.05 -2.61
CA LYS A 88 -3.40 -15.46 -1.20
C LYS A 88 -4.22 -14.48 -0.36
N ILE A 89 -4.62 -13.33 -0.93
CA ILE A 89 -5.28 -12.24 -0.21
C ILE A 89 -6.66 -12.00 -0.81
N SER A 90 -7.69 -12.08 0.04
CA SER A 90 -9.05 -11.70 -0.32
C SER A 90 -9.34 -10.27 0.15
N LEU A 91 -9.88 -9.44 -0.75
CA LEU A 91 -10.30 -8.07 -0.40
C LEU A 91 -11.68 -8.12 0.24
N ALA A 92 -11.74 -7.97 1.57
CA ALA A 92 -12.98 -8.08 2.33
C ALA A 92 -13.82 -6.79 2.29
N LYS A 93 -13.17 -5.62 2.30
CA LYS A 93 -13.84 -4.31 2.32
C LYS A 93 -12.97 -3.22 1.75
N GLU A 94 -13.58 -2.32 0.99
CA GLU A 94 -12.97 -1.07 0.54
C GLU A 94 -13.51 0.12 1.33
N TYR A 95 -12.62 1.07 1.63
CA TYR A 95 -12.97 2.35 2.26
C TYR A 95 -12.74 3.48 1.27
N SER A 96 -13.50 4.57 1.42
CA SER A 96 -13.43 5.73 0.51
C SER A 96 -12.27 6.70 0.79
N PHE A 97 -11.50 6.48 1.87
CA PHE A 97 -10.35 7.32 2.20
C PHE A 97 -9.05 6.81 1.55
N GLY A 98 -8.01 7.65 1.54
CA GLY A 98 -6.69 7.29 1.03
C GLY A 98 -6.62 7.14 -0.49
N LYS A 99 -7.53 7.78 -1.24
CA LYS A 99 -7.48 7.79 -2.70
C LYS A 99 -6.17 8.40 -3.19
N SER A 100 -5.53 7.74 -4.15
CA SER A 100 -4.33 8.19 -4.83
C SER A 100 -4.43 7.89 -6.31
N SER A 101 -3.72 8.68 -7.12
CA SER A 101 -3.59 8.43 -8.55
C SER A 101 -2.12 8.17 -8.88
N LEU A 102 -1.87 7.20 -9.74
CA LEU A 102 -0.58 7.04 -10.37
C LEU A 102 -0.52 8.03 -11.54
N ILE A 103 0.51 8.84 -11.56
CA ILE A 103 0.73 9.84 -12.62
C ILE A 103 2.10 9.61 -13.24
N VAL A 104 2.23 9.91 -14.52
CA VAL A 104 3.52 10.05 -15.18
C VAL A 104 3.93 11.51 -15.08
N ALA A 105 5.13 11.75 -14.55
CA ALA A 105 5.70 13.08 -14.44
C ALA A 105 6.95 13.17 -15.34
N VAL A 106 7.01 14.20 -16.13
CA VAL A 106 8.16 14.53 -16.97
C VAL A 106 8.72 15.91 -16.57
N ASP A 107 9.93 16.21 -17.03
CA ASP A 107 10.53 17.51 -16.80
C ASP A 107 9.65 18.62 -17.40
N ARG A 108 9.42 19.70 -16.65
CA ARG A 108 8.61 20.83 -17.09
C ARG A 108 9.12 21.53 -18.36
N PHE A 109 10.37 21.32 -18.73
CA PHE A 109 10.95 21.83 -19.97
C PHE A 109 10.64 20.96 -21.19
N TRP A 110 10.00 19.82 -21.03
CA TRP A 110 9.46 19.02 -22.13
C TRP A 110 8.12 19.60 -22.58
N LEU A 111 8.18 20.76 -23.24
CA LEU A 111 7.00 21.55 -23.59
C LEU A 111 6.03 20.82 -24.54
N ASP A 112 6.54 19.88 -25.34
CA ASP A 112 5.76 19.13 -26.33
C ASP A 112 5.15 17.83 -25.74
N CYS A 113 5.34 17.58 -24.45
CA CYS A 113 4.81 16.40 -23.76
C CYS A 113 3.61 16.77 -22.87
N VAL A 114 2.42 16.72 -23.45
CA VAL A 114 1.17 17.11 -22.80
C VAL A 114 0.28 15.91 -22.45
N ASN A 115 0.43 14.83 -23.18
CA ASN A 115 -0.35 13.60 -23.01
C ASN A 115 0.50 12.32 -23.22
N SER A 116 -0.10 11.16 -23.07
CA SER A 116 0.61 9.87 -23.21
C SER A 116 1.08 9.58 -24.64
N GLY A 117 0.36 10.08 -25.64
CA GLY A 117 0.76 9.94 -27.06
C GLY A 117 2.03 10.71 -27.36
N ASP A 118 2.12 11.97 -26.88
CA ASP A 118 3.34 12.76 -27.01
C ASP A 118 4.54 12.08 -26.33
N LEU A 119 4.30 11.44 -25.18
CA LEU A 119 5.35 10.69 -24.48
C LEU A 119 5.83 9.46 -25.29
N GLU A 120 4.92 8.79 -25.99
CA GLU A 120 5.25 7.68 -26.88
C GLU A 120 6.15 8.16 -28.02
N ASP A 121 5.77 9.23 -28.71
CA ASP A 121 6.56 9.82 -29.79
C ASP A 121 7.95 10.25 -29.32
N ILE A 122 8.02 10.94 -28.18
CA ILE A 122 9.28 11.34 -27.54
C ILE A 122 10.14 10.12 -27.20
N SER A 123 9.53 9.04 -26.72
CA SER A 123 10.27 7.82 -26.38
C SER A 123 10.88 7.14 -27.61
N HIS A 124 10.17 7.13 -28.74
CA HIS A 124 10.66 6.66 -30.02
C HIS A 124 11.83 7.51 -30.54
N GLU A 125 11.67 8.83 -30.51
CA GLU A 125 12.72 9.76 -30.93
C GLU A 125 13.98 9.61 -30.04
N PHE A 126 13.77 9.49 -28.72
CA PHE A 126 14.85 9.24 -27.77
C PHE A 126 15.61 7.95 -28.08
N TYR A 127 14.88 6.86 -28.39
CA TYR A 127 15.50 5.60 -28.78
C TYR A 127 16.34 5.75 -30.06
N HIS A 128 15.81 6.42 -31.07
CA HIS A 128 16.54 6.66 -32.34
C HIS A 128 17.80 7.48 -32.14
N LYS A 129 17.73 8.53 -31.30
CA LYS A 129 18.86 9.42 -31.03
C LYS A 129 19.90 8.79 -30.08
N LYS A 130 19.45 8.13 -29.02
CA LYS A 130 20.33 7.65 -27.93
C LYS A 130 20.66 6.16 -28.00
N LYS A 131 20.04 5.40 -28.92
CA LYS A 131 20.19 3.95 -29.08
C LYS A 131 19.98 3.16 -27.79
N ARG A 132 19.14 3.66 -26.90
CA ARG A 132 18.73 3.00 -25.66
C ARG A 132 17.31 3.40 -25.29
N LEU A 133 16.64 2.55 -24.52
CA LEU A 133 15.31 2.85 -23.99
C LEU A 133 15.34 3.97 -22.95
N MET A 134 14.25 4.70 -22.88
CA MET A 134 14.00 5.67 -21.81
C MET A 134 13.84 4.93 -20.48
N ARG A 135 14.39 5.51 -19.40
CA ARG A 135 14.29 4.94 -18.06
C ARG A 135 13.23 5.66 -17.25
N VAL A 136 12.34 4.90 -16.66
CA VAL A 136 11.28 5.41 -15.76
C VAL A 136 11.66 5.07 -14.32
N ALA A 137 11.66 6.08 -13.45
CA ALA A 137 11.87 5.90 -12.02
C ALA A 137 10.51 5.76 -11.33
N THR A 138 10.23 4.61 -10.76
CA THR A 138 8.98 4.34 -10.05
C THR A 138 9.20 3.33 -8.92
N LYS A 139 8.38 3.43 -7.86
CA LYS A 139 8.26 2.37 -6.86
C LYS A 139 7.10 1.40 -7.17
N PHE A 140 6.28 1.71 -8.17
CA PHE A 140 5.13 0.94 -8.61
C PHE A 140 5.41 0.33 -10.00
N LYS A 141 6.43 -0.54 -10.06
CA LYS A 141 6.91 -1.08 -11.35
C LYS A 141 5.85 -1.95 -12.06
N ASN A 142 5.03 -2.69 -11.30
CA ASN A 142 4.00 -3.56 -11.89
C ASN A 142 2.84 -2.71 -12.42
N LEU A 143 2.33 -1.77 -11.61
CA LEU A 143 1.30 -0.81 -12.04
C LEU A 143 1.76 0.14 -13.16
N THR A 144 3.05 0.38 -13.29
CA THR A 144 3.61 1.24 -14.36
C THR A 144 3.75 0.49 -15.69
N ARG A 145 3.69 -0.83 -15.68
CA ARG A 145 3.75 -1.67 -16.90
C ARG A 145 2.38 -1.94 -17.53
N GLU A 146 1.30 -1.77 -16.79
CA GLU A 146 -0.07 -1.82 -17.29
C GLU A 146 -0.41 -0.58 -18.12
#